data_ea080fa3ee0ea6ff7d817803ce2c4243
#
_entry.id   ea080fa3ee0ea6ff7d817803ce2c4243
#
_cell.length_a   1.000
_cell.length_b   1.000
_cell.length_c   1.000
_cell.angle_alpha   90.00
_cell.angle_beta   90.00
_cell.angle_gamma   90.00
#
_symmetry.space_group_name_H-M   'P 1'
#
loop_
_entity.id
_entity.type
_entity.pdbx_description
1 polymer ?
#
loop_
_entity_poly.entity_id
_entity_poly.type
_entity_poly.pdbx_seq_one_letter_code
_entity_poly.pdbx_strand_id
1 'polypeptide(L)'
;MQSVKLFPKVIGIFTNPNISYHKKIVEKCYSIKKKILSGGENWSSKVYNTSGQVNLYTNKDFKPLLKWIDEQLIEYTNNLN
;
A
#
# COMPACT_ATOMS: atom_id res chain seq x y z
N MET A 1 4.11 -14.03 -9.26
CA MET A 1 4.55 -14.05 -7.84
C MET A 1 5.86 -14.79 -7.70
N GLN A 2 6.76 -14.22 -6.95
CA GLN A 2 7.91 -14.95 -6.45
C GLN A 2 7.62 -15.41 -5.04
N SER A 3 7.96 -16.65 -4.68
CA SER A 3 7.76 -17.16 -3.34
C SER A 3 9.07 -17.64 -2.73
N VAL A 4 9.28 -17.32 -1.46
CA VAL A 4 10.45 -17.70 -0.69
C VAL A 4 9.98 -18.38 0.59
N LYS A 5 10.53 -19.57 0.88
CA LYS A 5 10.20 -20.31 2.11
C LYS A 5 11.23 -20.03 3.19
N LEU A 6 10.80 -19.46 4.32
CA LEU A 6 11.66 -19.15 5.45
C LEU A 6 11.07 -19.73 6.73
N PHE A 7 11.66 -20.82 7.24
CA PHE A 7 11.40 -21.41 8.57
C PHE A 7 9.95 -21.73 8.93
N PRO A 8 9.27 -22.51 8.38
CA PRO A 8 8.63 -22.91 7.16
C PRO A 8 7.61 -21.89 6.59
N LYS A 9 7.79 -20.63 6.84
CA LYS A 9 6.90 -19.55 6.35
C LYS A 9 7.16 -19.24 4.88
N VAL A 10 6.12 -18.86 4.17
CA VAL A 10 6.21 -18.47 2.77
C VAL A 10 6.03 -16.97 2.66
N ILE A 11 6.94 -16.30 1.93
CA ILE A 11 6.85 -14.88 1.63
C ILE A 11 6.59 -14.74 0.13
N GLY A 12 5.55 -13.99 -0.23
CA GLY A 12 5.29 -13.65 -1.61
C GLY A 12 5.92 -12.31 -1.96
N ILE A 13 6.58 -12.25 -3.11
CA ILE A 13 7.20 -11.03 -3.62
C ILE A 13 6.52 -10.66 -4.94
N PHE A 14 5.99 -9.44 -5.02
CA PHE A 14 5.23 -8.96 -6.15
C PHE A 14 5.81 -7.63 -6.63
N THR A 15 5.92 -7.46 -7.93
CA THR A 15 6.39 -6.21 -8.53
C THR A 15 5.33 -5.68 -9.48
N ASN A 16 4.87 -4.46 -9.24
CA ASN A 16 3.93 -3.80 -10.13
C ASN A 16 4.71 -3.10 -11.26
N PRO A 17 4.47 -3.47 -12.53
CA PRO A 17 5.23 -2.92 -13.65
C PRO A 17 4.79 -1.52 -14.07
N ASN A 18 3.70 -0.98 -13.56
CA ASN A 18 3.17 0.31 -13.97
C ASN A 18 3.91 1.47 -13.31
N ILE A 19 5.10 1.80 -13.82
CA ILE A 19 5.99 2.82 -13.25
C ILE A 19 5.37 4.22 -13.31
N SER A 20 4.69 4.58 -14.40
CA SER A 20 4.07 5.90 -14.53
C SER A 20 2.96 6.12 -13.50
N TYR A 21 2.20 5.08 -13.18
CA TYR A 21 1.20 5.14 -12.13
C TYR A 21 1.85 5.28 -10.75
N HIS A 22 2.96 4.59 -10.50
CA HIS A 22 3.70 4.73 -9.24
C HIS A 22 4.14 6.16 -8.99
N LYS A 23 4.65 6.85 -10.02
CA LYS A 23 5.04 8.26 -9.90
C LYS A 23 3.86 9.14 -9.51
N LYS A 24 2.69 8.91 -10.13
CA LYS A 24 1.47 9.66 -9.79
C LYS A 24 1.04 9.43 -8.34
N ILE A 25 1.14 8.21 -7.85
CA ILE A 25 0.80 7.87 -6.47
C ILE A 25 1.75 8.53 -5.49
N VAL A 26 3.06 8.55 -5.76
CA VAL A 26 4.03 9.24 -4.92
C VAL A 26 3.72 10.73 -4.84
N GLU A 27 3.44 11.38 -5.97
CA GLU A 27 3.05 12.79 -6.03
C GLU A 27 1.77 13.04 -5.24
N LYS A 28 0.79 12.15 -5.34
CA LYS A 28 -0.46 12.23 -4.58
C LYS A 28 -0.21 12.17 -3.08
N CYS A 29 0.66 11.26 -2.64
CA CYS A 29 1.02 11.15 -1.23
C CYS A 29 1.66 12.43 -0.70
N TYR A 30 2.59 13.03 -1.44
CA TYR A 30 3.17 14.31 -1.05
C TYR A 30 2.15 15.44 -1.03
N SER A 31 1.22 15.46 -1.99
CA SER A 31 0.13 16.44 -2.01
C SER A 31 -0.76 16.33 -0.75
N ILE A 32 -1.10 15.12 -0.35
CA ILE A 32 -1.88 14.86 0.86
C ILE A 32 -1.09 15.33 2.09
N LYS A 33 0.19 15.02 2.17
CA LYS A 33 1.05 15.41 3.29
C LYS A 33 1.07 16.93 3.49
N LYS A 34 1.05 17.71 2.39
CA LYS A 34 1.02 19.18 2.46
C LYS A 34 -0.29 19.74 2.99
N LYS A 35 -1.41 19.05 2.76
CA LYS A 35 -2.76 19.54 3.07
C LYS A 35 -3.30 19.06 4.40
N ILE A 36 -2.83 17.92 4.89
CA ILE A 36 -3.41 17.21 6.03
C ILE A 36 -2.36 17.07 7.12
N LEU A 37 -2.72 17.48 8.35
CA LEU A 37 -1.87 17.31 9.52
C LEU A 37 -1.80 15.83 9.91
N SER A 38 -0.66 15.44 10.50
CA SER A 38 -0.49 14.07 10.99
C SER A 38 -1.54 13.72 12.03
N GLY A 39 -2.11 12.52 11.93
CA GLY A 39 -3.02 11.94 12.92
C GLY A 39 -2.32 11.10 13.99
N GLY A 40 -0.98 11.14 14.05
CA GLY A 40 -0.18 10.27 14.92
C GLY A 40 0.29 10.89 16.23
N GLU A 41 -0.42 11.84 16.78
CA GLU A 41 -0.03 12.62 17.96
C GLU A 41 0.17 11.77 19.21
N ASN A 42 -0.59 10.71 19.36
CA ASN A 42 -0.53 9.82 20.52
C ASN A 42 0.41 8.62 20.33
N TRP A 43 1.14 8.59 19.24
CA TRP A 43 2.08 7.50 18.97
C TRP A 43 3.40 7.73 19.71
N SER A 44 4.07 6.64 20.07
CA SER A 44 5.35 6.70 20.80
C SER A 44 6.51 7.30 19.99
N SER A 45 6.40 7.31 18.66
CA SER A 45 7.38 7.95 17.78
C SER A 45 6.70 8.99 16.90
N LYS A 46 7.46 10.04 16.52
CA LYS A 46 6.96 11.09 15.63
C LYS A 46 6.98 10.59 14.18
N VAL A 47 5.86 10.07 13.72
CA VAL A 47 5.69 9.64 12.33
C VAL A 47 4.50 10.36 11.73
N TYR A 48 4.56 10.63 10.43
CA TYR A 48 3.41 11.18 9.72
C TYR A 48 2.43 10.06 9.36
N ASN A 49 1.15 10.27 9.62
CA ASN A 49 0.09 9.39 9.15
C ASN A 49 -1.21 10.18 8.95
N THR A 50 -2.12 9.61 8.18
CA THR A 50 -3.41 10.23 7.85
C THR A 50 -4.57 9.50 8.52
N SER A 51 -4.31 8.84 9.63
CA SER A 51 -5.33 8.08 10.37
C SER A 51 -6.57 8.91 10.63
N GLY A 52 -7.74 8.40 10.22
CA GLY A 52 -9.01 9.08 10.39
C GLY A 52 -9.28 10.24 9.44
N GLN A 53 -8.35 10.59 8.57
CA GLN A 53 -8.48 11.77 7.69
C GLN A 53 -8.56 11.41 6.20
N VAL A 54 -7.98 10.30 5.79
CA VAL A 54 -7.98 9.84 4.40
C VAL A 54 -8.43 8.40 4.34
N ASN A 55 -9.38 8.10 3.45
CA ASN A 55 -9.81 6.74 3.18
C ASN A 55 -9.36 6.37 1.76
N LEU A 56 -8.37 5.48 1.66
CA LEU A 56 -7.83 5.06 0.37
C LEU A 56 -8.86 4.31 -0.48
N TYR A 57 -9.80 3.61 0.14
CA TYR A 57 -10.82 2.84 -0.59
C TYR A 57 -11.82 3.71 -1.33
N THR A 58 -12.03 4.94 -0.87
CA THR A 58 -12.95 5.88 -1.51
C THR A 58 -12.25 6.90 -2.41
N ASN A 59 -10.92 6.95 -2.38
CA ASN A 59 -10.14 7.87 -3.20
C ASN A 59 -9.86 7.27 -4.57
N LYS A 60 -10.33 7.94 -5.63
CA LYS A 60 -10.20 7.48 -7.01
C LYS A 60 -8.75 7.24 -7.43
N ASP A 61 -7.82 8.06 -6.95
CA ASP A 61 -6.42 8.00 -7.36
C ASP A 61 -5.74 6.71 -6.89
N PHE A 62 -6.24 6.10 -5.81
CA PHE A 62 -5.68 4.88 -5.24
C PHE A 62 -6.39 3.60 -5.68
N LYS A 63 -7.49 3.70 -6.43
CA LYS A 63 -8.23 2.51 -6.89
C LYS A 63 -7.39 1.51 -7.68
N PRO A 64 -6.57 1.92 -8.68
CA PRO A 64 -5.75 0.94 -9.40
C PRO A 64 -4.73 0.24 -8.51
N LEU A 65 -4.17 0.94 -7.52
CA LEU A 65 -3.24 0.33 -6.57
C LEU A 65 -3.93 -0.71 -5.70
N LEU A 66 -5.10 -0.38 -5.14
CA LEU A 66 -5.84 -1.30 -4.29
C LEU A 66 -6.32 -2.52 -5.06
N LYS A 67 -6.77 -2.34 -6.31
CA LYS A 67 -7.14 -3.45 -7.18
C LYS A 67 -5.96 -4.39 -7.42
N TRP A 68 -4.78 -3.83 -7.71
CA TRP A 68 -3.58 -4.62 -7.92
C TRP A 68 -3.21 -5.40 -6.65
N ILE A 69 -3.26 -4.77 -5.46
CA ILE A 69 -2.99 -5.42 -4.18
C ILE A 69 -3.95 -6.60 -3.97
N ASP A 70 -5.25 -6.40 -4.20
CA ASP A 70 -6.25 -7.45 -4.03
C ASP A 70 -5.98 -8.63 -4.97
N GLU A 71 -5.61 -8.38 -6.21
CA GLU A 71 -5.23 -9.42 -7.17
C GLU A 71 -4.03 -10.22 -6.69
N GLN A 72 -3.03 -9.54 -6.11
CA GLN A 72 -1.84 -10.21 -5.60
C GLN A 72 -2.14 -11.04 -4.34
N LEU A 73 -3.03 -10.56 -3.47
CA LEU A 73 -3.46 -11.33 -2.30
C LEU A 73 -4.16 -12.62 -2.70
N ILE A 74 -4.99 -12.58 -3.72
CA ILE A 74 -5.67 -13.78 -4.25
C ILE A 74 -4.61 -14.77 -4.78
N GLU A 75 -3.66 -14.29 -5.56
CA GLU A 75 -2.57 -15.13 -6.08
C GLU A 75 -1.75 -15.75 -4.95
N TYR A 76 -1.39 -14.97 -3.94
CA TYR A 76 -0.65 -15.45 -2.78
C TYR A 76 -1.42 -16.57 -2.06
N THR A 77 -2.71 -16.36 -1.80
CA THR A 77 -3.56 -17.34 -1.14
C THR A 77 -3.62 -18.64 -1.94
N ASN A 78 -3.77 -18.55 -3.27
CA ASN A 78 -3.82 -19.72 -4.14
C ASN A 78 -2.50 -20.51 -4.13
N ASN A 79 -1.37 -19.83 -3.98
CA ASN A 79 -0.05 -20.46 -3.93
C ASN A 79 0.27 -21.15 -2.61
N LEU A 80 -0.48 -20.84 -1.55
CA LEU A 80 -0.32 -21.49 -0.24
C LEU A 80 -1.02 -22.83 -0.15
N ASN A 81 -1.92 -23.14 -1.05
CA ASN A 81 -2.74 -24.35 -1.05
C ASN A 81 -2.15 -25.48 -1.89
#